data_7ce502caed19bd63db522d47ec272fd5
#
_entry.id   7ce502caed19bd63db522d47ec272fd5
#
_cell.length_a   1.000
_cell.length_b   1.000
_cell.length_c   1.000
_cell.angle_alpha   90.00
_cell.angle_beta   90.00
_cell.angle_gamma   90.00
#
_symmetry.space_group_name_H-M   'P 1'
#
loop_
_entity.id
_entity.type
_entity.pdbx_description
1 polymer ?
#
loop_
_entity_poly.entity_id
_entity_poly.type
_entity_poly.pdbx_seq_one_letter_code
_entity_poly.pdbx_strand_id
1 'polypeptide(L)'
;MKFGVTLSNRGVLVGLCTTSDLLKLADAVEASPLMDSVWCGDALFVNRRLDALTLLAAVAGRTERVLLGPACMGSFGLRDPMVFAYEWASLDVISNGRTRLVACAGGGAGPLWEAETAAMGINPDDRRKHMVENMHVLRHLWTKDNAPFEGRFVKFSNITLEPKPIQNPCPIWLATNAERLSTGQADSGGSEFALTRVGKIADGWMTHSVSPGGFRRSWDFILKVGSDQGRDMSGFDHVLYHHINVNGDKDAALADSKTFLDLYYTANYSKERLEAWLTYGTPRDCIEHLQRYKAAGCNRVTFRISTMGDPMTQLKRVTEEVLPFV
;
A
#
# COMPACT_ATOMS: atom_id res chain seq x y z
N MET A 1 -14.33 9.55 5.82
CA MET A 1 -13.10 8.75 5.60
C MET A 1 -13.43 7.64 4.61
N LYS A 2 -12.50 7.29 3.71
CA LYS A 2 -12.68 6.22 2.70
C LYS A 2 -12.09 4.91 3.21
N PHE A 3 -12.62 3.77 2.77
CA PHE A 3 -12.19 2.47 3.26
C PHE A 3 -11.91 1.48 2.13
N GLY A 4 -10.92 0.63 2.32
CA GLY A 4 -10.56 -0.42 1.39
C GLY A 4 -10.11 -1.70 2.09
N VAL A 5 -9.96 -2.77 1.32
CA VAL A 5 -9.44 -4.06 1.81
C VAL A 5 -8.12 -4.40 1.12
N THR A 6 -7.17 -4.87 1.91
CA THR A 6 -5.92 -5.45 1.40
C THR A 6 -6.01 -6.96 1.38
N LEU A 7 -6.04 -7.54 0.20
CA LEU A 7 -6.09 -8.98 -0.01
C LEU A 7 -4.86 -9.67 0.56
N SER A 8 -5.08 -10.81 1.19
CA SER A 8 -4.01 -11.60 1.83
C SER A 8 -3.30 -12.53 0.82
N ASN A 9 -2.71 -11.96 -0.26
CA ASN A 9 -2.13 -12.72 -1.36
C ASN A 9 -0.93 -13.61 -1.00
N ARG A 10 -0.25 -13.38 0.14
CA ARG A 10 0.70 -14.34 0.72
C ARG A 10 -0.02 -15.52 1.39
N GLY A 11 -1.24 -15.29 1.88
CA GLY A 11 -2.05 -16.31 2.55
C GLY A 11 -2.25 -17.57 1.72
N VAL A 12 -2.29 -17.45 0.39
CA VAL A 12 -2.37 -18.59 -0.53
C VAL A 12 -1.17 -19.53 -0.38
N LEU A 13 0.03 -18.99 -0.17
CA LEU A 13 1.25 -19.79 -0.04
C LEU A 13 1.47 -20.39 1.34
N VAL A 14 0.79 -19.85 2.36
CA VAL A 14 0.90 -20.32 3.75
C VAL A 14 -0.39 -20.98 4.24
N GLY A 15 -1.32 -21.30 3.33
CA GLY A 15 -2.52 -22.08 3.63
C GLY A 15 -3.62 -21.33 4.38
N LEU A 16 -3.61 -20.00 4.39
CA LEU A 16 -4.64 -19.18 5.05
C LEU A 16 -5.87 -18.92 4.18
N CYS A 17 -5.73 -18.96 2.87
CA CYS A 17 -6.83 -18.75 1.93
C CYS A 17 -6.49 -19.34 0.56
N THR A 18 -7.49 -19.46 -0.30
CA THR A 18 -7.33 -19.79 -1.72
C THR A 18 -7.36 -18.53 -2.59
N THR A 19 -6.96 -18.67 -3.85
CA THR A 19 -7.11 -17.59 -4.84
C THR A 19 -8.58 -17.20 -5.03
N SER A 20 -9.49 -18.19 -4.99
CA SER A 20 -10.93 -17.96 -5.07
C SER A 20 -11.44 -17.08 -3.92
N ASP A 21 -10.93 -17.29 -2.71
CA ASP A 21 -11.33 -16.48 -1.55
C ASP A 21 -10.87 -15.02 -1.68
N LEU A 22 -9.68 -14.78 -2.24
CA LEU A 22 -9.21 -13.43 -2.52
C LEU A 22 -10.14 -12.72 -3.52
N LEU A 23 -10.54 -13.40 -4.60
CA LEU A 23 -11.41 -12.83 -5.61
C LEU A 23 -12.84 -12.60 -5.09
N LYS A 24 -13.39 -13.53 -4.30
CA LYS A 24 -14.69 -13.34 -3.62
C LYS A 24 -14.67 -12.15 -2.67
N LEU A 25 -13.55 -11.95 -1.95
CA LEU A 25 -13.41 -10.80 -1.07
C LEU A 25 -13.38 -9.48 -1.88
N ALA A 26 -12.74 -9.47 -3.05
CA ALA A 26 -12.76 -8.32 -3.95
C ALA A 26 -14.17 -8.02 -4.50
N ASP A 27 -14.92 -9.06 -4.88
CA ASP A 27 -16.33 -8.92 -5.31
C ASP A 27 -17.21 -8.34 -4.19
N ALA A 28 -17.01 -8.78 -2.95
CA ALA A 28 -17.76 -8.26 -1.81
C ALA A 28 -17.43 -6.78 -1.51
N VAL A 29 -16.18 -6.38 -1.70
CA VAL A 29 -15.77 -4.97 -1.58
C VAL A 29 -16.39 -4.13 -2.72
N GLU A 30 -16.42 -4.65 -3.95
CA GLU A 30 -17.09 -4.02 -5.08
C GLU A 30 -18.57 -3.79 -4.82
N ALA A 31 -19.26 -4.77 -4.22
CA ALA A 31 -20.68 -4.69 -3.90
C ALA A 31 -21.00 -3.75 -2.71
N SER A 32 -20.02 -3.43 -1.86
CA SER A 32 -20.24 -2.63 -0.66
C SER A 32 -20.20 -1.12 -0.96
N PRO A 33 -21.25 -0.35 -0.66
CA PRO A 33 -21.23 1.11 -0.84
C PRO A 33 -20.31 1.83 0.15
N LEU A 34 -19.88 1.16 1.22
CA LEU A 34 -19.01 1.72 2.27
C LEU A 34 -17.52 1.53 1.97
N MET A 35 -17.18 0.74 0.96
CA MET A 35 -15.81 0.48 0.56
C MET A 35 -15.55 0.94 -0.86
N ASP A 36 -14.36 1.47 -1.11
CA ASP A 36 -14.01 2.09 -2.39
C ASP A 36 -12.71 1.58 -3.01
N SER A 37 -12.02 0.63 -2.38
CA SER A 37 -10.72 0.20 -2.90
C SER A 37 -10.31 -1.20 -2.48
N VAL A 38 -9.62 -1.89 -3.38
CA VAL A 38 -9.01 -3.22 -3.18
C VAL A 38 -7.50 -3.10 -3.38
N TRP A 39 -6.76 -3.65 -2.45
CA TRP A 39 -5.31 -3.61 -2.43
C TRP A 39 -4.71 -5.01 -2.30
N CYS A 40 -3.43 -5.17 -2.62
CA CYS A 40 -2.70 -6.40 -2.31
C CYS A 40 -1.25 -6.10 -1.93
N GLY A 41 -0.58 -7.03 -1.26
CA GLY A 41 0.84 -6.87 -0.96
C GLY A 41 1.72 -7.19 -2.17
N ASP A 42 2.94 -6.63 -2.22
CA ASP A 42 3.94 -6.94 -3.22
C ASP A 42 5.29 -7.31 -2.59
N ALA A 43 5.95 -8.28 -3.17
CA ALA A 43 7.35 -8.67 -3.00
C ALA A 43 7.70 -9.69 -4.08
N LEU A 44 8.96 -9.79 -4.48
CA LEU A 44 9.41 -10.81 -5.43
C LEU A 44 9.77 -12.12 -4.72
N PHE A 45 10.99 -12.26 -4.23
CA PHE A 45 11.51 -13.51 -3.70
C PHE A 45 11.55 -13.54 -2.16
N VAL A 46 11.64 -12.38 -1.54
CA VAL A 46 11.52 -12.24 -0.08
C VAL A 46 10.05 -12.05 0.29
N ASN A 47 9.57 -12.74 1.33
CA ASN A 47 8.15 -12.73 1.70
C ASN A 47 7.21 -13.14 0.55
N ARG A 48 7.53 -14.22 -0.13
CA ARG A 48 6.86 -14.75 -1.32
C ARG A 48 5.34 -14.72 -1.23
N ARG A 49 4.70 -14.32 -2.34
CA ARG A 49 3.25 -14.19 -2.48
C ARG A 49 2.85 -14.29 -3.96
N LEU A 50 1.56 -14.29 -4.25
CA LEU A 50 1.13 -14.09 -5.63
C LEU A 50 1.58 -12.72 -6.11
N ASP A 51 2.03 -12.62 -7.36
CA ASP A 51 2.43 -11.35 -7.97
C ASP A 51 1.29 -10.32 -7.91
N ALA A 52 1.65 -9.09 -7.57
CA ALA A 52 0.68 -8.03 -7.35
C ALA A 52 -0.02 -7.59 -8.64
N LEU A 53 0.71 -7.43 -9.75
CA LEU A 53 0.13 -7.01 -11.03
C LEU A 53 -0.84 -8.06 -11.57
N THR A 54 -0.43 -9.33 -11.52
CA THR A 54 -1.26 -10.46 -11.97
C THR A 54 -2.56 -10.56 -11.17
N LEU A 55 -2.49 -10.40 -9.84
CA LEU A 55 -3.69 -10.42 -9.00
C LEU A 55 -4.57 -9.19 -9.24
N LEU A 56 -3.97 -7.99 -9.34
CA LEU A 56 -4.72 -6.77 -9.60
C LEU A 56 -5.40 -6.79 -10.98
N ALA A 57 -4.78 -7.40 -12.00
CA ALA A 57 -5.41 -7.58 -13.31
C ALA A 57 -6.65 -8.51 -13.22
N ALA A 58 -6.56 -9.59 -12.43
CA ALA A 58 -7.71 -10.45 -12.19
C ALA A 58 -8.84 -9.72 -11.44
N VAL A 59 -8.51 -8.88 -10.44
CA VAL A 59 -9.49 -8.04 -9.73
C VAL A 59 -10.07 -6.98 -10.67
N ALA A 60 -9.25 -6.35 -11.52
CA ALA A 60 -9.70 -5.33 -12.48
C ALA A 60 -10.77 -5.85 -13.44
N GLY A 61 -10.60 -7.10 -13.93
CA GLY A 61 -11.56 -7.76 -14.81
C GLY A 61 -12.87 -8.21 -14.13
N ARG A 62 -12.96 -8.11 -12.80
CA ARG A 62 -14.15 -8.50 -12.01
C ARG A 62 -14.87 -7.33 -11.36
N THR A 63 -14.28 -6.14 -11.40
CA THR A 63 -14.76 -4.94 -10.70
C THR A 63 -14.88 -3.77 -11.66
N GLU A 64 -15.79 -2.85 -11.39
CA GLU A 64 -16.04 -1.67 -12.24
C GLU A 64 -15.86 -0.35 -11.48
N ARG A 65 -15.95 -0.36 -10.14
CA ARG A 65 -16.03 0.84 -9.31
C ARG A 65 -14.81 1.06 -8.42
N VAL A 66 -14.33 0.01 -7.74
CA VAL A 66 -13.30 0.16 -6.71
C VAL A 66 -11.94 0.49 -7.29
N LEU A 67 -11.19 1.34 -6.60
CA LEU A 67 -9.79 1.61 -6.88
C LEU A 67 -8.93 0.36 -6.62
N LEU A 68 -7.84 0.22 -7.34
CA LEU A 68 -6.94 -0.93 -7.24
C LEU A 68 -5.50 -0.47 -7.05
N GLY A 69 -4.75 -1.16 -6.21
CA GLY A 69 -3.32 -0.88 -6.10
C GLY A 69 -2.55 -1.83 -5.18
N PRO A 70 -1.22 -1.77 -5.20
CA PRO A 70 -0.41 -2.44 -4.20
C PRO A 70 -0.38 -1.64 -2.89
N ALA A 71 -0.35 -2.32 -1.77
CA ALA A 71 -0.15 -1.71 -0.45
C ALA A 71 1.09 -2.31 0.25
N CYS A 72 2.29 -1.92 -0.16
CA CYS A 72 2.78 -1.13 -1.28
C CYS A 72 3.56 -2.02 -2.27
N MET A 73 4.04 -1.42 -3.40
CA MET A 73 4.88 -2.08 -4.40
C MET A 73 6.33 -2.14 -3.91
N GLY A 74 6.64 -3.12 -3.06
CA GLY A 74 7.96 -3.28 -2.45
C GLY A 74 9.06 -3.66 -3.43
N SER A 75 8.70 -4.26 -4.56
CA SER A 75 9.61 -4.61 -5.65
C SER A 75 9.80 -3.49 -6.67
N PHE A 76 9.17 -2.32 -6.51
CA PHE A 76 9.15 -1.26 -7.54
C PHE A 76 10.55 -0.82 -7.98
N GLY A 77 11.48 -0.66 -7.05
CA GLY A 77 12.86 -0.31 -7.38
C GLY A 77 13.70 -1.46 -7.95
N LEU A 78 13.16 -2.69 -7.99
CA LEU A 78 13.82 -3.88 -8.52
C LEU A 78 13.32 -4.27 -9.92
N ARG A 79 12.17 -3.76 -10.33
CA ARG A 79 11.57 -4.08 -11.64
C ARG A 79 12.19 -3.19 -12.72
N ASP A 80 12.31 -3.74 -13.92
CA ASP A 80 12.63 -2.91 -15.10
C ASP A 80 11.52 -1.85 -15.27
N PRO A 81 11.85 -0.55 -15.24
CA PRO A 81 10.83 0.49 -15.24
C PRO A 81 10.14 0.67 -16.60
N MET A 82 10.76 0.26 -17.71
CA MET A 82 10.13 0.38 -19.03
C MET A 82 9.05 -0.70 -19.19
N VAL A 83 9.38 -1.94 -18.84
CA VAL A 83 8.42 -3.05 -18.85
C VAL A 83 7.29 -2.78 -17.85
N PHE A 84 7.63 -2.32 -16.64
CA PHE A 84 6.64 -2.00 -15.62
C PHE A 84 5.73 -0.83 -16.03
N ALA A 85 6.24 0.19 -16.72
CA ALA A 85 5.44 1.29 -17.24
C ALA A 85 4.38 0.81 -18.23
N TYR A 86 4.74 -0.14 -19.10
CA TYR A 86 3.84 -0.77 -20.05
C TYR A 86 2.78 -1.65 -19.37
N GLU A 87 3.20 -2.50 -18.43
CA GLU A 87 2.28 -3.35 -17.66
C GLU A 87 1.27 -2.52 -16.85
N TRP A 88 1.75 -1.46 -16.19
CA TRP A 88 0.89 -0.57 -15.41
C TRP A 88 -0.10 0.22 -16.25
N ALA A 89 0.34 0.73 -17.40
CA ALA A 89 -0.54 1.41 -18.36
C ALA A 89 -1.64 0.46 -18.87
N SER A 90 -1.26 -0.78 -19.18
CA SER A 90 -2.23 -1.82 -19.57
C SER A 90 -3.26 -2.10 -18.47
N LEU A 91 -2.80 -2.22 -17.21
CA LEU A 91 -3.68 -2.40 -16.06
C LEU A 91 -4.61 -1.21 -15.86
N ASP A 92 -4.11 0.02 -16.07
CA ASP A 92 -4.92 1.23 -15.98
C ASP A 92 -6.03 1.26 -17.04
N VAL A 93 -5.72 0.86 -18.26
CA VAL A 93 -6.71 0.70 -19.35
C VAL A 93 -7.73 -0.39 -19.02
N ILE A 94 -7.30 -1.58 -18.60
CA ILE A 94 -8.19 -2.70 -18.24
C ILE A 94 -9.14 -2.30 -17.11
N SER A 95 -8.65 -1.54 -16.15
CA SER A 95 -9.44 -1.08 -15.00
C SER A 95 -10.27 0.18 -15.28
N ASN A 96 -10.18 0.76 -16.47
CA ASN A 96 -10.81 2.04 -16.81
C ASN A 96 -10.39 3.20 -15.86
N GLY A 97 -9.07 3.35 -15.63
CA GLY A 97 -8.50 4.47 -14.87
C GLY A 97 -8.63 4.36 -13.34
N ARG A 98 -8.77 3.16 -12.80
CA ARG A 98 -8.95 2.94 -11.34
C ARG A 98 -7.66 2.61 -10.59
N THR A 99 -6.52 2.60 -11.23
CA THR A 99 -5.25 2.22 -10.60
C THR A 99 -4.71 3.29 -9.66
N ARG A 100 -4.02 2.86 -8.60
CA ARG A 100 -3.23 3.70 -7.68
C ARG A 100 -1.91 2.99 -7.40
N LEU A 101 -0.83 3.45 -8.04
CA LEU A 101 0.51 2.90 -7.80
C LEU A 101 1.07 3.44 -6.49
N VAL A 102 1.29 2.59 -5.51
CA VAL A 102 1.97 2.97 -4.27
C VAL A 102 3.41 2.47 -4.32
N ALA A 103 4.31 3.32 -4.79
CA ALA A 103 5.72 3.00 -4.89
C ALA A 103 6.38 2.91 -3.51
N CYS A 104 7.28 1.96 -3.35
CA CYS A 104 8.04 1.72 -2.13
C CYS A 104 9.45 1.25 -2.51
N ALA A 105 10.45 1.69 -1.75
CA ALA A 105 11.81 1.22 -1.96
C ALA A 105 12.00 -0.27 -1.57
N GLY A 106 10.97 -0.88 -0.99
CA GLY A 106 11.11 -2.13 -0.27
C GLY A 106 11.89 -1.90 1.02
N GLY A 107 11.59 -2.63 2.04
CA GLY A 107 12.25 -2.51 3.33
C GLY A 107 12.68 -3.88 3.80
N GLY A 108 13.87 -3.98 4.30
CA GLY A 108 14.42 -5.19 4.88
C GLY A 108 15.91 -5.06 5.03
N ALA A 109 16.45 -5.93 5.85
CA ALA A 109 17.87 -6.13 6.04
C ALA A 109 18.12 -7.64 6.11
N GLY A 110 19.34 -8.02 5.82
CA GLY A 110 19.81 -9.39 5.94
C GLY A 110 19.93 -10.13 4.60
N PRO A 111 20.47 -11.36 4.65
CA PRO A 111 20.99 -12.07 3.47
C PRO A 111 19.98 -12.29 2.34
N LEU A 112 18.70 -12.52 2.67
CA LEU A 112 17.68 -12.74 1.64
C LEU A 112 17.37 -11.47 0.85
N TRP A 113 17.34 -10.30 1.52
CA TRP A 113 17.13 -9.00 0.87
C TRP A 113 18.33 -8.60 0.00
N GLU A 114 19.52 -8.88 0.47
CA GLU A 114 20.75 -8.66 -0.29
C GLU A 114 20.81 -9.57 -1.52
N ALA A 115 20.50 -10.85 -1.34
CA ALA A 115 20.44 -11.82 -2.44
C ALA A 115 19.39 -11.46 -3.49
N GLU A 116 18.18 -11.06 -3.07
CA GLU A 116 17.13 -10.60 -3.99
C GLU A 116 17.62 -9.39 -4.80
N THR A 117 18.19 -8.40 -4.14
CA THR A 117 18.64 -7.17 -4.77
C THR A 117 19.79 -7.44 -5.75
N ALA A 118 20.75 -8.27 -5.35
CA ALA A 118 21.86 -8.68 -6.19
C ALA A 118 21.42 -9.50 -7.41
N ALA A 119 20.45 -10.42 -7.23
CA ALA A 119 19.88 -11.22 -8.32
C ALA A 119 19.18 -10.35 -9.39
N MET A 120 18.66 -9.18 -8.99
CA MET A 120 18.07 -8.19 -9.90
C MET A 120 19.12 -7.21 -10.46
N GLY A 121 20.41 -7.43 -10.21
CA GLY A 121 21.50 -6.59 -10.73
C GLY A 121 21.59 -5.20 -10.08
N ILE A 122 20.99 -5.01 -8.91
CA ILE A 122 20.91 -3.71 -8.24
C ILE A 122 21.78 -3.70 -6.98
N ASN A 123 22.52 -2.60 -6.79
CA ASN A 123 23.21 -2.39 -5.52
C ASN A 123 22.19 -2.05 -4.42
N PRO A 124 22.21 -2.72 -3.26
CA PRO A 124 21.30 -2.46 -2.15
C PRO A 124 21.20 -0.97 -1.73
N ASP A 125 22.33 -0.26 -1.76
CA ASP A 125 22.38 1.17 -1.42
C ASP A 125 21.70 2.08 -2.45
N ASP A 126 21.47 1.60 -3.65
CA ASP A 126 20.83 2.33 -4.73
C ASP A 126 19.33 2.04 -4.88
N ARG A 127 18.74 1.07 -4.14
CA ARG A 127 17.29 0.73 -4.25
C ARG A 127 16.37 1.95 -4.19
N ARG A 128 16.63 2.89 -3.27
CA ARG A 128 15.82 4.11 -3.16
C ARG A 128 16.00 5.04 -4.35
N LYS A 129 17.19 5.10 -4.91
CA LYS A 129 17.49 5.93 -6.08
C LYS A 129 16.82 5.33 -7.32
N HIS A 130 16.89 3.99 -7.48
CA HIS A 130 16.13 3.27 -8.50
C HIS A 130 14.64 3.54 -8.39
N MET A 131 14.04 3.44 -7.19
CA MET A 131 12.63 3.75 -6.99
C MET A 131 12.27 5.16 -7.49
N VAL A 132 13.08 6.17 -7.15
CA VAL A 132 12.82 7.56 -7.56
C VAL A 132 12.97 7.73 -9.07
N GLU A 133 14.04 7.17 -9.65
CA GLU A 133 14.23 7.25 -11.10
C GLU A 133 13.14 6.49 -11.86
N ASN A 134 12.72 5.33 -11.38
CA ASN A 134 11.61 4.57 -11.96
C ASN A 134 10.31 5.41 -11.99
N MET A 135 10.01 6.19 -10.95
CA MET A 135 8.85 7.10 -10.98
C MET A 135 8.97 8.13 -12.11
N HIS A 136 10.17 8.68 -12.34
CA HIS A 136 10.41 9.62 -13.43
C HIS A 136 10.32 8.94 -14.79
N VAL A 137 10.85 7.73 -14.95
CA VAL A 137 10.74 6.93 -16.18
C VAL A 137 9.26 6.67 -16.52
N LEU A 138 8.47 6.21 -15.55
CA LEU A 138 7.05 5.95 -15.75
C LEU A 138 6.32 7.21 -16.21
N ARG A 139 6.47 8.32 -15.50
CA ARG A 139 5.83 9.59 -15.86
C ARG A 139 6.26 10.08 -17.25
N HIS A 140 7.55 9.90 -17.59
CA HIS A 140 8.05 10.26 -18.91
C HIS A 140 7.38 9.43 -20.01
N LEU A 141 7.39 8.09 -19.88
CA LEU A 141 6.81 7.18 -20.87
C LEU A 141 5.29 7.35 -21.01
N TRP A 142 4.59 7.65 -19.92
CA TRP A 142 3.15 7.85 -19.94
C TRP A 142 2.70 9.17 -20.57
N THR A 143 3.57 10.17 -20.62
CA THR A 143 3.18 11.54 -21.05
C THR A 143 3.90 12.06 -22.29
N LYS A 144 4.98 11.38 -22.73
CA LYS A 144 5.81 11.85 -23.84
C LYS A 144 6.00 10.78 -24.89
N ASP A 145 6.11 11.21 -26.15
CA ASP A 145 6.38 10.35 -27.30
C ASP A 145 7.75 10.68 -27.89
N ASN A 146 8.51 9.63 -28.22
CA ASN A 146 9.84 9.71 -28.85
C ASN A 146 10.85 10.64 -28.15
N ALA A 147 10.56 11.10 -26.93
CA ALA A 147 11.43 11.99 -26.19
C ALA A 147 12.56 11.21 -25.51
N PRO A 148 13.80 11.69 -25.54
CA PRO A 148 14.90 11.06 -24.85
C PRO A 148 14.73 11.17 -23.33
N PHE A 149 15.17 10.13 -22.62
CA PHE A 149 15.30 10.11 -21.17
C PHE A 149 16.75 9.83 -20.78
N GLU A 150 17.33 10.69 -19.98
CA GLU A 150 18.70 10.60 -19.49
C GLU A 150 18.72 10.54 -17.97
N GLY A 151 18.55 9.33 -17.43
CA GLY A 151 18.68 9.04 -16.01
C GLY A 151 20.06 8.55 -15.61
N ARG A 152 20.24 8.28 -14.34
CA ARG A 152 21.46 7.65 -13.81
C ARG A 152 21.55 6.18 -14.18
N PHE A 153 20.44 5.46 -14.07
CA PHE A 153 20.36 4.01 -14.26
C PHE A 153 19.68 3.64 -15.59
N VAL A 154 18.80 4.49 -16.09
CA VAL A 154 18.01 4.23 -17.29
C VAL A 154 18.22 5.33 -18.30
N LYS A 155 18.52 4.96 -19.56
CA LYS A 155 18.66 5.86 -20.68
C LYS A 155 18.00 5.26 -21.90
N PHE A 156 17.20 6.04 -22.62
CA PHE A 156 16.58 5.61 -23.87
C PHE A 156 16.23 6.83 -24.74
N SER A 157 16.03 6.55 -26.04
CA SER A 157 15.52 7.51 -27.01
C SER A 157 14.68 6.79 -28.05
N ASN A 158 13.83 7.53 -28.76
CA ASN A 158 12.98 7.01 -29.84
C ASN A 158 12.02 5.90 -29.38
N ILE A 159 11.52 5.98 -28.14
CA ILE A 159 10.54 5.06 -27.59
C ILE A 159 9.22 5.81 -27.38
N THR A 160 8.15 5.23 -27.91
CA THR A 160 6.76 5.59 -27.58
C THR A 160 6.11 4.40 -26.90
N LEU A 161 5.52 4.60 -25.73
CA LEU A 161 4.76 3.57 -25.02
C LEU A 161 3.29 3.65 -25.40
N GLU A 162 2.73 2.52 -25.85
CA GLU A 162 1.30 2.35 -26.12
C GLU A 162 0.82 1.00 -25.52
N PRO A 163 -0.36 0.96 -24.86
CA PRO A 163 -1.24 2.11 -24.61
C PRO A 163 -0.69 3.07 -23.56
N LYS A 164 -1.12 4.33 -23.60
CA LYS A 164 -0.98 5.25 -22.47
C LYS A 164 -1.99 4.89 -21.37
N PRO A 165 -1.73 5.21 -20.10
CA PRO A 165 -2.76 5.15 -19.07
C PRO A 165 -3.97 6.04 -19.46
N ILE A 166 -5.18 5.63 -19.05
CA ILE A 166 -6.37 6.48 -19.17
C ILE A 166 -6.24 7.71 -18.26
N GLN A 167 -5.68 7.52 -17.08
CA GLN A 167 -5.43 8.61 -16.14
C GLN A 167 -4.26 9.49 -16.63
N ASN A 168 -4.46 10.80 -16.71
CA ASN A 168 -3.41 11.75 -17.06
C ASN A 168 -3.46 12.98 -16.16
N PRO A 169 -2.51 13.12 -15.20
CA PRO A 169 -1.44 12.19 -14.89
C PRO A 169 -1.94 10.90 -14.18
N CYS A 170 -1.30 9.78 -14.50
CA CYS A 170 -1.54 8.55 -13.75
C CYS A 170 -0.86 8.65 -12.36
N PRO A 171 -1.61 8.49 -11.26
CA PRO A 171 -1.11 8.83 -9.93
C PRO A 171 -0.10 7.82 -9.40
N ILE A 172 1.01 8.34 -8.88
CA ILE A 172 2.04 7.57 -8.16
C ILE A 172 2.11 8.08 -6.73
N TRP A 173 1.66 7.24 -5.79
CA TRP A 173 1.81 7.50 -4.36
C TRP A 173 3.14 6.96 -3.85
N LEU A 174 3.57 7.42 -2.68
CA LEU A 174 4.73 6.89 -2.00
C LEU A 174 4.35 6.28 -0.65
N ALA A 175 4.88 5.09 -0.38
CA ALA A 175 4.81 4.51 0.96
C ALA A 175 6.06 4.89 1.76
N THR A 176 5.85 5.47 2.95
CA THR A 176 6.91 5.72 3.94
C THR A 176 6.34 5.83 5.33
N ASN A 177 7.08 5.32 6.31
CA ASN A 177 6.75 5.44 7.73
C ASN A 177 7.60 6.54 8.36
N ALA A 178 6.95 7.51 8.98
CA ALA A 178 7.61 8.59 9.68
C ALA A 178 7.95 8.26 11.13
N GLU A 179 7.10 7.49 11.79
CA GLU A 179 7.30 6.99 13.15
C GLU A 179 7.11 5.48 13.18
N ARG A 180 8.12 4.75 13.60
CA ARG A 180 7.98 3.34 13.96
C ARG A 180 7.68 3.26 15.44
N LEU A 181 6.42 3.12 15.81
CA LEU A 181 5.98 2.93 17.20
C LEU A 181 6.64 1.71 17.90
N SER A 182 7.15 0.77 17.13
CA SER A 182 7.55 -0.54 17.64
C SER A 182 9.00 -0.67 18.10
N THR A 183 9.86 0.31 17.84
CA THR A 183 11.28 0.13 18.12
C THR A 183 11.84 1.04 19.19
N GLY A 184 11.07 2.04 19.66
CA GLY A 184 11.61 3.05 20.59
C GLY A 184 12.80 3.85 20.05
N GLN A 185 13.24 3.54 18.84
CA GLN A 185 14.30 4.27 18.15
C GLN A 185 13.68 5.47 17.45
N ALA A 186 14.02 6.65 17.91
CA ALA A 186 13.85 7.87 17.14
C ALA A 186 14.54 7.66 15.79
N ASP A 187 13.77 7.78 14.71
CA ASP A 187 14.31 7.60 13.36
C ASP A 187 15.33 8.72 13.11
N SER A 188 16.58 8.34 12.89
CA SER A 188 17.72 9.25 12.69
C SER A 188 17.58 10.01 11.37
N GLY A 189 16.72 11.04 11.31
CA GLY A 189 16.61 11.96 10.16
C GLY A 189 16.15 11.35 8.82
N GLY A 190 16.03 10.03 8.74
CA GLY A 190 15.61 9.33 7.53
C GLY A 190 14.14 9.54 7.19
N SER A 191 13.30 9.78 8.19
CA SER A 191 11.87 9.99 8.01
C SER A 191 11.55 11.35 7.40
N GLU A 192 12.18 12.44 7.83
CA GLU A 192 11.95 13.78 7.26
C GLU A 192 12.36 13.83 5.78
N PHE A 193 13.49 13.21 5.42
CA PHE A 193 13.91 13.12 4.02
C PHE A 193 12.92 12.33 3.18
N ALA A 194 12.37 11.24 3.73
CA ALA A 194 11.36 10.43 3.04
C ALA A 194 10.04 11.19 2.90
N LEU A 195 9.58 11.89 3.95
CA LEU A 195 8.38 12.73 3.91
C LEU A 195 8.53 13.94 2.98
N THR A 196 9.72 14.56 2.94
CA THR A 196 10.05 15.62 1.97
C THR A 196 9.86 15.14 0.55
N ARG A 197 10.29 13.91 0.25
CA ARG A 197 10.09 13.31 -1.09
C ARG A 197 8.61 13.15 -1.39
N VAL A 198 7.80 12.67 -0.43
CA VAL A 198 6.34 12.59 -0.61
C VAL A 198 5.76 13.95 -1.01
N GLY A 199 6.03 14.99 -0.22
CA GLY A 199 5.54 16.35 -0.50
C GLY A 199 5.99 16.90 -1.85
N LYS A 200 7.22 16.56 -2.30
CA LYS A 200 7.78 17.08 -3.56
C LYS A 200 7.28 16.38 -4.81
N ILE A 201 7.16 15.04 -4.81
CA ILE A 201 7.02 14.30 -6.07
C ILE A 201 5.89 13.25 -6.07
N ALA A 202 5.24 12.94 -4.95
CA ALA A 202 4.16 11.95 -4.93
C ALA A 202 2.79 12.60 -5.14
N ASP A 203 1.81 11.78 -5.56
CA ASP A 203 0.41 12.17 -5.73
C ASP A 203 -0.48 11.63 -4.60
N GLY A 204 0.13 10.97 -3.61
CA GLY A 204 -0.48 10.45 -2.39
C GLY A 204 0.56 9.84 -1.46
N TRP A 205 0.16 9.57 -0.24
CA TRP A 205 1.01 9.00 0.80
C TRP A 205 0.34 7.80 1.47
N MET A 206 1.10 6.72 1.68
CA MET A 206 0.67 5.57 2.47
C MET A 206 1.64 5.32 3.61
N THR A 207 1.11 5.06 4.81
CA THR A 207 1.90 4.72 5.99
C THR A 207 1.25 3.58 6.78
N HIS A 208 2.01 2.98 7.68
CA HIS A 208 1.52 1.96 8.62
C HIS A 208 2.23 2.06 9.97
N SER A 209 1.70 1.42 11.00
CA SER A 209 2.33 1.33 12.33
C SER A 209 2.74 2.72 12.87
N VAL A 210 1.85 3.67 12.79
CA VAL A 210 2.04 5.04 13.27
C VAL A 210 0.88 5.39 14.20
N SER A 211 1.13 6.15 15.28
CA SER A 211 0.06 6.65 16.14
C SER A 211 -0.80 7.72 15.44
N PRO A 212 -2.04 7.99 15.87
CA PRO A 212 -2.81 9.10 15.34
C PRO A 212 -2.07 10.45 15.40
N GLY A 213 -1.36 10.73 16.50
CA GLY A 213 -0.54 11.93 16.62
C GLY A 213 0.66 11.97 15.67
N GLY A 214 1.33 10.83 15.48
CA GLY A 214 2.40 10.68 14.50
C GLY A 214 1.91 10.81 13.06
N PHE A 215 0.73 10.25 12.76
CA PHE A 215 0.08 10.43 11.46
C PHE A 215 -0.17 11.91 11.16
N ARG A 216 -0.75 12.64 12.13
CA ARG A 216 -1.01 14.07 12.01
C ARG A 216 0.26 14.88 11.76
N ARG A 217 1.31 14.69 12.57
CA ARG A 217 2.59 15.41 12.38
C ARG A 217 3.21 15.13 11.03
N SER A 218 3.18 13.86 10.58
CA SER A 218 3.71 13.48 9.28
C SER A 218 2.95 14.11 8.13
N TRP A 219 1.63 14.13 8.21
CA TRP A 219 0.77 14.75 7.22
C TRP A 219 0.98 16.27 7.17
N ASP A 220 1.01 16.95 8.31
CA ASP A 220 1.26 18.39 8.36
C ASP A 220 2.62 18.75 7.74
N PHE A 221 3.65 17.92 7.96
CA PHE A 221 4.95 18.11 7.34
C PHE A 221 4.90 17.92 5.80
N ILE A 222 4.27 16.85 5.32
CA ILE A 222 4.08 16.61 3.89
C ILE A 222 3.31 17.76 3.23
N LEU A 223 2.22 18.19 3.85
CA LEU A 223 1.37 19.29 3.38
C LEU A 223 2.18 20.59 3.26
N LYS A 224 2.96 20.93 4.30
CA LYS A 224 3.85 22.08 4.26
C LYS A 224 4.84 22.00 3.12
N VAL A 225 5.56 20.89 2.97
CA VAL A 225 6.54 20.70 1.89
C VAL A 225 5.90 20.83 0.51
N GLY A 226 4.72 20.26 0.30
CA GLY A 226 3.99 20.36 -0.96
C GLY A 226 3.57 21.79 -1.27
N SER A 227 2.99 22.46 -0.28
CA SER A 227 2.56 23.87 -0.39
C SER A 227 3.74 24.83 -0.64
N ASP A 228 4.86 24.63 0.03
CA ASP A 228 6.09 25.42 -0.20
C ASP A 228 6.65 25.25 -1.63
N GLN A 229 6.28 24.17 -2.35
CA GLN A 229 6.60 23.93 -3.76
C GLN A 229 5.51 24.43 -4.72
N GLY A 230 4.47 25.08 -4.21
CA GLY A 230 3.34 25.57 -5.00
C GLY A 230 2.41 24.45 -5.52
N ARG A 231 2.45 23.26 -4.93
CA ARG A 231 1.59 22.14 -5.33
C ARG A 231 0.19 22.27 -4.74
N ASP A 232 -0.82 21.93 -5.52
CA ASP A 232 -2.17 21.70 -4.99
C ASP A 232 -2.21 20.39 -4.22
N MET A 233 -2.45 20.46 -2.92
CA MET A 233 -2.53 19.30 -2.02
C MET A 233 -3.98 18.94 -1.67
N SER A 234 -4.99 19.60 -2.22
CA SER A 234 -6.39 19.42 -1.84
C SER A 234 -6.95 18.03 -2.16
N GLY A 235 -6.52 17.44 -3.27
CA GLY A 235 -6.91 16.08 -3.70
C GLY A 235 -5.97 14.97 -3.24
N PHE A 236 -5.01 15.27 -2.35
CA PHE A 236 -3.98 14.33 -1.97
C PHE A 236 -4.51 13.24 -1.02
N ASP A 237 -4.44 11.98 -1.44
CA ASP A 237 -4.78 10.85 -0.56
C ASP A 237 -3.66 10.58 0.46
N HIS A 238 -4.02 10.48 1.74
CA HIS A 238 -3.12 10.16 2.84
C HIS A 238 -3.70 8.97 3.60
N VAL A 239 -3.04 7.84 3.45
CA VAL A 239 -3.61 6.51 3.65
C VAL A 239 -2.93 5.80 4.82
N LEU A 240 -3.74 5.25 5.71
CA LEU A 240 -3.29 4.30 6.72
C LEU A 240 -3.50 2.87 6.22
N TYR A 241 -2.42 2.11 6.06
CA TYR A 241 -2.49 0.65 5.94
C TYR A 241 -2.52 0.02 7.31
N HIS A 242 -3.57 -0.71 7.62
CA HIS A 242 -3.84 -1.24 8.95
C HIS A 242 -4.35 -2.68 8.92
N HIS A 243 -4.49 -3.31 10.07
CA HIS A 243 -5.15 -4.60 10.24
C HIS A 243 -6.45 -4.42 11.01
N ILE A 244 -7.41 -5.33 10.86
CA ILE A 244 -8.68 -5.26 11.59
C ILE A 244 -9.17 -6.65 12.01
N ASN A 245 -9.69 -6.73 13.24
CA ASN A 245 -10.42 -7.89 13.76
C ASN A 245 -11.52 -7.42 14.72
N VAL A 246 -12.78 -7.62 14.33
CA VAL A 246 -13.96 -7.25 15.13
C VAL A 246 -14.44 -8.48 15.90
N ASN A 247 -14.40 -8.42 17.23
CA ASN A 247 -14.82 -9.51 18.11
C ASN A 247 -15.53 -8.94 19.34
N GLY A 248 -16.45 -9.70 19.93
CA GLY A 248 -17.10 -9.32 21.20
C GLY A 248 -16.14 -9.34 22.40
N ASP A 249 -15.03 -10.07 22.28
CA ASP A 249 -13.96 -10.18 23.25
C ASP A 249 -12.66 -9.63 22.66
N LYS A 250 -12.10 -8.62 23.32
CA LYS A 250 -10.92 -7.91 22.87
C LYS A 250 -9.63 -8.76 22.93
N ASP A 251 -9.49 -9.57 23.97
CA ASP A 251 -8.32 -10.44 24.11
C ASP A 251 -8.37 -11.60 23.09
N ALA A 252 -9.56 -12.13 22.82
CA ALA A 252 -9.76 -13.11 21.76
C ALA A 252 -9.44 -12.50 20.37
N ALA A 253 -9.86 -11.25 20.09
CA ALA A 253 -9.52 -10.56 18.85
C ALA A 253 -8.01 -10.41 18.66
N LEU A 254 -7.30 -10.04 19.72
CA LEU A 254 -5.84 -9.88 19.67
C LEU A 254 -5.13 -11.22 19.46
N ALA A 255 -5.54 -12.27 20.17
CA ALA A 255 -4.97 -13.61 20.06
C ALA A 255 -5.17 -14.21 18.65
N ASP A 256 -6.37 -14.09 18.10
CA ASP A 256 -6.71 -14.52 16.74
C ASP A 256 -5.88 -13.75 15.69
N SER A 257 -5.83 -12.44 15.81
CA SER A 257 -5.00 -11.59 14.93
C SER A 257 -3.52 -11.90 15.02
N LYS A 258 -3.00 -12.19 16.24
CA LYS A 258 -1.62 -12.59 16.43
C LYS A 258 -1.32 -13.89 15.69
N THR A 259 -2.15 -14.90 15.85
CA THR A 259 -2.00 -16.19 15.17
C THR A 259 -1.97 -16.01 13.65
N PHE A 260 -2.91 -15.24 13.11
CA PHE A 260 -2.96 -14.91 11.68
C PHE A 260 -1.70 -14.19 11.20
N LEU A 261 -1.28 -13.14 11.90
CA LEU A 261 -0.18 -12.27 11.47
C LEU A 261 1.18 -12.97 11.60
N ASP A 262 1.38 -13.76 12.65
CA ASP A 262 2.59 -14.55 12.83
C ASP A 262 2.75 -15.60 11.71
N LEU A 263 1.66 -16.27 11.34
CA LEU A 263 1.66 -17.21 10.21
C LEU A 263 1.85 -16.48 8.87
N TYR A 264 1.10 -15.40 8.65
CA TYR A 264 1.13 -14.63 7.40
C TYR A 264 2.50 -14.03 7.11
N TYR A 265 3.21 -13.52 8.13
CA TYR A 265 4.54 -12.89 7.97
C TYR A 265 5.69 -13.80 8.35
N THR A 266 5.42 -15.02 8.81
CA THR A 266 6.43 -15.95 9.35
C THR A 266 7.26 -15.26 10.46
N ALA A 267 6.55 -14.71 11.44
CA ALA A 267 7.10 -13.87 12.50
C ALA A 267 6.57 -14.33 13.88
N ASN A 268 7.04 -13.68 14.93
CA ASN A 268 6.46 -13.75 16.26
C ASN A 268 6.38 -12.32 16.81
N TYR A 269 5.25 -11.67 16.54
CA TYR A 269 5.04 -10.27 16.92
C TYR A 269 4.74 -10.12 18.41
N SER A 270 5.35 -9.13 19.06
CA SER A 270 4.99 -8.74 20.41
C SER A 270 3.61 -8.06 20.43
N LYS A 271 2.98 -8.02 21.61
CA LYS A 271 1.70 -7.35 21.82
C LYS A 271 1.76 -5.87 21.41
N GLU A 272 2.80 -5.17 21.83
CA GLU A 272 3.02 -3.75 21.53
C GLU A 272 3.11 -3.50 20.02
N ARG A 273 3.76 -4.42 19.29
CA ARG A 273 3.85 -4.33 17.84
C ARG A 273 2.49 -4.51 17.18
N LEU A 274 1.70 -5.46 17.65
CA LEU A 274 0.35 -5.70 17.15
C LEU A 274 -0.58 -4.51 17.45
N GLU A 275 -0.56 -3.98 18.67
CA GLU A 275 -1.38 -2.83 19.08
C GLU A 275 -1.09 -1.58 18.24
N ALA A 276 0.15 -1.40 17.81
CA ALA A 276 0.52 -0.30 16.92
C ALA A 276 0.04 -0.47 15.46
N TRP A 277 -0.43 -1.66 15.09
CA TRP A 277 -0.73 -2.00 13.70
C TRP A 277 -2.13 -2.62 13.49
N LEU A 278 -2.94 -2.69 14.53
CA LEU A 278 -4.20 -3.40 14.54
C LEU A 278 -5.32 -2.57 15.16
N THR A 279 -6.46 -2.52 14.48
CA THR A 279 -7.75 -2.12 15.04
C THR A 279 -8.48 -3.40 15.46
N TYR A 280 -8.76 -3.59 16.76
CA TYR A 280 -9.28 -4.86 17.24
C TYR A 280 -10.17 -4.69 18.48
N GLY A 281 -11.01 -5.66 18.71
CA GLY A 281 -11.91 -5.75 19.86
C GLY A 281 -13.37 -5.58 19.47
N THR A 282 -14.17 -5.03 20.37
CA THR A 282 -15.60 -4.80 20.12
C THR A 282 -15.81 -3.78 19.00
N PRO A 283 -16.98 -3.75 18.35
CA PRO A 283 -17.29 -2.71 17.37
C PRO A 283 -17.01 -1.31 17.90
N ARG A 284 -17.33 -1.04 19.15
CA ARG A 284 -17.05 0.25 19.80
C ARG A 284 -15.56 0.55 19.89
N ASP A 285 -14.72 -0.42 20.32
CA ASP A 285 -13.25 -0.24 20.33
C ASP A 285 -12.71 0.13 18.94
N CYS A 286 -13.21 -0.59 17.91
CA CYS A 286 -12.81 -0.36 16.53
C CYS A 286 -13.22 1.03 16.03
N ILE A 287 -14.46 1.46 16.30
CA ILE A 287 -14.98 2.78 15.93
C ILE A 287 -14.14 3.87 16.58
N GLU A 288 -13.96 3.82 17.91
CA GLU A 288 -13.18 4.83 18.66
C GLU A 288 -11.73 4.90 18.16
N HIS A 289 -11.13 3.76 17.80
CA HIS A 289 -9.78 3.74 17.26
C HIS A 289 -9.69 4.41 15.89
N LEU A 290 -10.59 4.12 14.98
CA LEU A 290 -10.63 4.71 13.63
C LEU A 290 -10.99 6.19 13.65
N GLN A 291 -11.89 6.61 14.55
CA GLN A 291 -12.24 8.01 14.73
C GLN A 291 -11.03 8.87 15.17
N ARG A 292 -10.10 8.30 15.96
CA ARG A 292 -8.85 8.99 16.31
C ARG A 292 -7.96 9.26 15.10
N TYR A 293 -7.87 8.31 14.14
CA TYR A 293 -7.15 8.54 12.88
C TYR A 293 -7.87 9.52 11.97
N LYS A 294 -9.21 9.48 11.91
CA LYS A 294 -10.01 10.47 11.17
C LYS A 294 -9.77 11.88 11.71
N ALA A 295 -9.78 12.05 13.03
CA ALA A 295 -9.48 13.33 13.70
C ALA A 295 -8.02 13.78 13.45
N ALA A 296 -7.09 12.83 13.29
CA ALA A 296 -5.71 13.11 12.90
C ALA A 296 -5.54 13.47 11.42
N GLY A 297 -6.63 13.49 10.65
CA GLY A 297 -6.64 13.88 9.24
C GLY A 297 -6.53 12.71 8.28
N CYS A 298 -6.49 11.46 8.70
CA CYS A 298 -6.49 10.31 7.80
C CYS A 298 -7.75 10.33 6.92
N ASN A 299 -7.58 10.38 5.59
CA ASN A 299 -8.73 10.44 4.68
C ASN A 299 -9.09 9.06 4.08
N ARG A 300 -8.17 8.07 4.19
CA ARG A 300 -8.39 6.70 3.70
C ARG A 300 -7.71 5.69 4.63
N VAL A 301 -8.39 4.57 4.88
CA VAL A 301 -7.81 3.40 5.57
C VAL A 301 -7.98 2.17 4.68
N THR A 302 -6.92 1.40 4.51
CA THR A 302 -7.02 0.07 3.90
C THR A 302 -6.73 -0.99 4.95
N PHE A 303 -7.65 -1.93 5.11
CA PHE A 303 -7.55 -2.98 6.12
C PHE A 303 -7.09 -4.31 5.52
N ARG A 304 -6.19 -5.00 6.20
CA ARG A 304 -6.11 -6.44 6.08
C ARG A 304 -6.97 -7.06 7.18
N ILE A 305 -7.92 -7.89 6.79
CA ILE A 305 -8.69 -8.70 7.75
C ILE A 305 -7.75 -9.74 8.34
N SER A 306 -7.55 -9.69 9.65
CA SER A 306 -6.56 -10.50 10.38
C SER A 306 -7.27 -11.48 11.30
N THR A 307 -7.82 -12.54 10.72
CA THR A 307 -8.51 -13.62 11.44
C THR A 307 -8.11 -14.98 10.89
N MET A 308 -8.08 -15.99 11.76
CA MET A 308 -8.01 -17.41 11.39
C MET A 308 -9.39 -17.98 11.01
N GLY A 309 -10.45 -17.25 11.32
CA GLY A 309 -11.81 -17.56 10.91
C GLY A 309 -12.13 -17.15 9.47
N ASP A 310 -13.42 -17.08 9.15
CA ASP A 310 -13.87 -16.68 7.81
C ASP A 310 -13.73 -15.18 7.59
N PRO A 311 -12.92 -14.73 6.62
CA PRO A 311 -12.72 -13.30 6.31
C PRO A 311 -13.99 -12.61 5.78
N MET A 312 -14.93 -13.36 5.19
CA MET A 312 -16.20 -12.80 4.71
C MET A 312 -17.09 -12.40 5.88
N THR A 313 -17.16 -13.25 6.91
CA THR A 313 -17.86 -12.93 8.17
C THR A 313 -17.26 -11.69 8.83
N GLN A 314 -15.94 -11.59 8.87
CA GLN A 314 -15.26 -10.40 9.39
C GLN A 314 -15.53 -9.15 8.55
N LEU A 315 -15.50 -9.26 7.21
CA LEU A 315 -15.84 -8.15 6.33
C LEU A 315 -17.26 -7.65 6.61
N LYS A 316 -18.22 -8.55 6.74
CA LYS A 316 -19.60 -8.22 7.09
C LYS A 316 -19.68 -7.45 8.41
N ARG A 317 -19.03 -7.93 9.46
CA ARG A 317 -18.97 -7.23 10.75
C ARG A 317 -18.35 -5.84 10.62
N VAL A 318 -17.26 -5.71 9.91
CA VAL A 318 -16.61 -4.41 9.65
C VAL A 318 -17.57 -3.45 8.95
N THR A 319 -18.25 -3.90 7.89
CA THR A 319 -19.14 -3.04 7.10
C THR A 319 -20.46 -2.71 7.78
N GLU A 320 -20.99 -3.58 8.63
CA GLU A 320 -22.29 -3.39 9.31
C GLU A 320 -22.15 -2.77 10.70
N GLU A 321 -21.12 -3.17 11.47
CA GLU A 321 -21.00 -2.83 12.89
C GLU A 321 -19.99 -1.69 13.15
N VAL A 322 -19.11 -1.37 12.19
CA VAL A 322 -18.02 -0.40 12.40
C VAL A 322 -18.08 0.79 11.44
N LEU A 323 -17.98 0.54 10.13
CA LEU A 323 -17.79 1.63 9.15
C LEU A 323 -18.90 2.69 9.12
N PRO A 324 -20.21 2.36 9.32
CA PRO A 324 -21.27 3.36 9.33
C PRO A 324 -21.13 4.42 10.45
N PHE A 325 -20.34 4.11 11.46
CA PHE A 325 -20.21 4.95 12.67
C PHE A 325 -18.85 5.68 12.77
N VAL A 326 -17.98 5.54 11.76
CA VAL A 326 -16.65 6.18 11.72
C VAL A 326 -16.66 7.54 10.92
#